data_2ce7f99583b13a736e3b424e9c2f42fa
#
_entry.id   2ce7f99583b13a736e3b424e9c2f42fa
#
_cell.length_a   1.000
_cell.length_b   1.000
_cell.length_c   1.000
_cell.angle_alpha   90.00
_cell.angle_beta   90.00
_cell.angle_gamma   90.00
#
_symmetry.space_group_name_H-M   'P 1'
#
loop_
_entity.id
_entity.type
_entity.pdbx_description
1 polymer ?
#
loop_
_entity_poly.entity_id
_entity_poly.type
_entity_poly.pdbx_seq_one_letter_code
_entity_poly.pdbx_strand_id
1 'polypeptide(L)'
;MKKLIFLFAILFSLSGIAQNSQLFEAANNAYAEGNYEEAVAKYEQILENGETSAELHYNLGNSYYKLSRIAPSIYHFEKALQLDPGNEDARNNLTFARTMAIDALGTEESEGFWGIFDRSTSAFSAAGWAWVAIICMMVFIVFFLVYYFSRRSMIKRMTFIGSMFFIVLAISSVIIGFLKKDLQQESNFAIIFSEEVEVKSEPSVRAGEAFLLHEGAKVKITENFQEWVEIELPNGSQGWMQENDLKRL
;
A
#
# COMPACT_ATOMS: atom_id res chain seq x y z
N MET A 1 23.45 -33.86 -9.27
CA MET A 1 23.10 -33.34 -7.93
C MET A 1 22.54 -31.90 -7.99
N LYS A 2 23.24 -30.89 -8.55
CA LYS A 2 22.74 -29.49 -8.61
C LYS A 2 21.37 -29.34 -9.31
N LYS A 3 21.15 -30.04 -10.44
CA LYS A 3 19.85 -30.00 -11.17
C LYS A 3 18.70 -30.64 -10.38
N LEU A 4 18.99 -31.65 -9.55
CA LEU A 4 18.01 -32.32 -8.70
C LEU A 4 17.60 -31.42 -7.52
N ILE A 5 18.57 -30.71 -6.93
CA ILE A 5 18.34 -29.72 -5.86
C ILE A 5 17.50 -28.55 -6.40
N PHE A 6 17.79 -28.09 -7.62
CA PHE A 6 17.01 -27.02 -8.27
C PHE A 6 15.57 -27.44 -8.57
N LEU A 7 15.37 -28.68 -9.05
CA LEU A 7 14.03 -29.25 -9.27
C LEU A 7 13.26 -29.40 -7.94
N PHE A 8 13.95 -29.82 -6.87
CA PHE A 8 13.34 -29.98 -5.54
C PHE A 8 12.96 -28.60 -4.95
N ALA A 9 13.78 -27.59 -5.16
CA ALA A 9 13.49 -26.20 -4.74
C ALA A 9 12.25 -25.63 -5.47
N ILE A 10 12.12 -25.91 -6.77
CA ILE A 10 10.93 -25.50 -7.55
C ILE A 10 9.68 -26.23 -7.07
N LEU A 11 9.75 -27.54 -6.81
CA LEU A 11 8.62 -28.33 -6.30
C LEU A 11 8.20 -27.85 -4.89
N PHE A 12 9.15 -27.46 -4.06
CA PHE A 12 8.87 -26.95 -2.71
C PHE A 12 8.21 -25.57 -2.73
N SER A 13 8.63 -24.68 -3.64
CA SER A 13 8.00 -23.37 -3.83
C SER A 13 6.57 -23.45 -4.39
N LEU A 14 6.29 -24.42 -5.27
CA LEU A 14 4.94 -24.67 -5.79
C LEU A 14 3.97 -25.20 -4.71
N SER A 15 4.46 -25.93 -3.72
CA SER A 15 3.63 -26.44 -2.61
C SER A 15 3.15 -25.33 -1.68
N GLY A 16 3.98 -24.32 -1.44
CA GLY A 16 3.61 -23.16 -0.62
C GLY A 16 2.49 -22.31 -1.24
N ILE A 17 2.56 -22.07 -2.55
CA ILE A 17 1.55 -21.31 -3.29
C ILE A 17 0.19 -22.03 -3.25
N ALA A 18 0.17 -23.34 -3.43
CA ALA A 18 -1.06 -24.13 -3.38
C ALA A 18 -1.71 -24.13 -1.98
N GLN A 19 -0.90 -24.15 -0.92
CA GLN A 19 -1.38 -24.10 0.45
C GLN A 19 -2.01 -22.74 0.79
N ASN A 20 -1.38 -21.64 0.42
CA ASN A 20 -1.90 -20.30 0.67
C ASN A 20 -3.19 -20.03 -0.11
N SER A 21 -3.32 -20.56 -1.34
CA SER A 21 -4.57 -20.48 -2.10
C SER A 21 -5.73 -21.20 -1.41
N GLN A 22 -5.48 -22.37 -0.81
CA GLN A 22 -6.49 -23.11 -0.05
C GLN A 22 -6.86 -22.38 1.25
N LEU A 23 -5.87 -21.80 1.95
CA LEU A 23 -6.11 -20.99 3.15
C LEU A 23 -6.96 -19.77 2.82
N PHE A 24 -6.67 -19.11 1.69
CA PHE A 24 -7.40 -17.93 1.25
C PHE A 24 -8.87 -18.25 0.94
N GLU A 25 -9.12 -19.34 0.21
CA GLU A 25 -10.48 -19.81 -0.06
C GLU A 25 -11.21 -20.20 1.23
N ALA A 26 -10.55 -20.91 2.14
CA ALA A 26 -11.12 -21.26 3.44
C ALA A 26 -11.42 -20.03 4.32
N ALA A 27 -10.60 -19.00 4.25
CA ALA A 27 -10.85 -17.72 4.93
C ALA A 27 -12.05 -16.99 4.35
N ASN A 28 -12.17 -16.95 3.01
CA ASN A 28 -13.33 -16.36 2.33
C ASN A 28 -14.63 -17.08 2.71
N ASN A 29 -14.60 -18.39 2.81
CA ASN A 29 -15.77 -19.20 3.21
C ASN A 29 -16.14 -18.90 4.67
N ALA A 30 -15.17 -18.86 5.60
CA ALA A 30 -15.41 -18.52 6.99
C ALA A 30 -16.00 -17.09 7.11
N TYR A 31 -15.49 -16.13 6.34
CA TYR A 31 -16.05 -14.79 6.30
C TYR A 31 -17.51 -14.78 5.82
N ALA A 32 -17.82 -15.51 4.74
CA ALA A 32 -19.17 -15.60 4.18
C ALA A 32 -20.16 -16.26 5.16
N GLU A 33 -19.70 -17.18 6.01
CA GLU A 33 -20.48 -17.84 7.07
C GLU A 33 -20.64 -16.97 8.32
N GLY A 34 -19.97 -15.80 8.39
CA GLY A 34 -19.99 -14.91 9.55
C GLY A 34 -18.98 -15.29 10.64
N ASN A 35 -18.12 -16.26 10.39
CA ASN A 35 -17.05 -16.72 11.30
C ASN A 35 -15.81 -15.83 11.14
N TYR A 36 -15.94 -14.54 11.52
CA TYR A 36 -14.92 -13.52 11.21
C TYR A 36 -13.59 -13.75 11.95
N GLU A 37 -13.61 -14.28 13.18
CA GLU A 37 -12.39 -14.64 13.92
C GLU A 37 -11.60 -15.75 13.19
N GLU A 38 -12.29 -16.77 12.65
CA GLU A 38 -11.66 -17.82 11.89
C GLU A 38 -11.12 -17.30 10.57
N ALA A 39 -11.84 -16.40 9.90
CA ALA A 39 -11.38 -15.74 8.68
C ALA A 39 -10.08 -14.97 8.94
N VAL A 40 -10.04 -14.14 10.00
CA VAL A 40 -8.83 -13.41 10.42
C VAL A 40 -7.66 -14.35 10.64
N ALA A 41 -7.83 -15.42 11.44
CA ALA A 41 -6.75 -16.35 11.75
C ALA A 41 -6.15 -16.99 10.48
N LYS A 42 -6.98 -17.34 9.50
CA LYS A 42 -6.52 -17.93 8.23
C LYS A 42 -5.82 -16.90 7.34
N TYR A 43 -6.33 -15.68 7.25
CA TYR A 43 -5.68 -14.60 6.49
C TYR A 43 -4.34 -14.21 7.11
N GLU A 44 -4.25 -14.10 8.44
CA GLU A 44 -3.00 -13.82 9.14
C GLU A 44 -1.96 -14.91 8.91
N GLN A 45 -2.38 -16.18 8.91
CA GLN A 45 -1.49 -17.29 8.59
C GLN A 45 -0.88 -17.16 7.18
N ILE A 46 -1.62 -16.63 6.21
CA ILE A 46 -1.06 -16.35 4.86
C ILE A 46 0.02 -15.26 4.93
N LEU A 47 -0.21 -14.19 5.72
CA LEU A 47 0.81 -13.15 5.94
C LEU A 47 2.05 -13.71 6.65
N GLU A 48 1.87 -14.58 7.65
CA GLU A 48 2.97 -15.26 8.35
C GLU A 48 3.78 -16.18 7.42
N ASN A 49 3.12 -16.77 6.41
CA ASN A 49 3.79 -17.53 5.35
C ASN A 49 4.59 -16.64 4.38
N GLY A 50 4.57 -15.32 4.58
CA GLY A 50 5.30 -14.33 3.78
C GLY A 50 4.62 -13.91 2.48
N GLU A 51 3.36 -14.29 2.27
CA GLU A 51 2.56 -13.85 1.11
C GLU A 51 1.72 -12.62 1.47
N THR A 52 1.71 -11.62 0.59
CA THR A 52 0.95 -10.38 0.77
C THR A 52 0.31 -9.95 -0.54
N SER A 53 -0.93 -9.44 -0.48
CA SER A 53 -1.64 -8.87 -1.61
C SER A 53 -2.64 -7.82 -1.16
N ALA A 54 -3.04 -6.92 -2.08
CA ALA A 54 -4.09 -5.93 -1.80
C ALA A 54 -5.40 -6.59 -1.37
N GLU A 55 -5.77 -7.69 -2.04
CA GLU A 55 -7.00 -8.45 -1.75
C GLU A 55 -6.94 -9.09 -0.36
N LEU A 56 -5.80 -9.68 0.03
CA LEU A 56 -5.61 -10.26 1.35
C LEU A 56 -5.80 -9.21 2.45
N HIS A 57 -5.16 -8.06 2.30
CA HIS A 57 -5.29 -6.95 3.26
C HIS A 57 -6.71 -6.36 3.27
N TYR A 58 -7.36 -6.23 2.12
CA TYR A 58 -8.75 -5.78 2.04
C TYR A 58 -9.70 -6.72 2.81
N ASN A 59 -9.56 -8.04 2.62
CA ASN A 59 -10.40 -9.03 3.29
C ASN A 59 -10.12 -9.10 4.81
N LEU A 60 -8.85 -8.94 5.23
CA LEU A 60 -8.49 -8.76 6.63
C LEU A 60 -9.13 -7.50 7.23
N GLY A 61 -9.02 -6.37 6.53
CA GLY A 61 -9.65 -5.12 6.94
C GLY A 61 -11.15 -5.27 7.16
N ASN A 62 -11.84 -5.95 6.23
CA ASN A 62 -13.27 -6.25 6.36
C ASN A 62 -13.58 -7.16 7.54
N SER A 63 -12.77 -8.20 7.76
CA SER A 63 -12.97 -9.15 8.85
C SER A 63 -12.81 -8.46 10.21
N TYR A 64 -11.78 -7.65 10.38
CA TYR A 64 -11.57 -6.85 11.59
C TYR A 64 -12.66 -5.80 11.80
N TYR A 65 -13.14 -5.17 10.71
CA TYR A 65 -14.28 -4.24 10.77
C TYR A 65 -15.54 -4.92 11.32
N LYS A 66 -15.86 -6.14 10.86
CA LYS A 66 -17.00 -6.93 11.35
C LYS A 66 -16.86 -7.32 12.84
N LEU A 67 -15.63 -7.45 13.32
CA LEU A 67 -15.32 -7.70 14.73
C LEU A 67 -15.24 -6.43 15.58
N SER A 68 -15.49 -5.25 15.00
CA SER A 68 -15.32 -3.95 15.64
C SER A 68 -13.91 -3.69 16.17
N ARG A 69 -12.90 -4.32 15.56
CA ARG A 69 -11.48 -4.08 15.86
C ARG A 69 -10.97 -2.96 14.96
N ILE A 70 -11.01 -1.73 15.48
CA ILE A 70 -10.87 -0.50 14.70
C ILE A 70 -9.45 -0.35 14.12
N ALA A 71 -8.43 -0.37 14.98
CA ALA A 71 -7.03 -0.16 14.56
C ALA A 71 -6.54 -1.19 13.53
N PRO A 72 -6.72 -2.52 13.74
CA PRO A 72 -6.38 -3.51 12.72
C PRO A 72 -7.13 -3.32 11.41
N SER A 73 -8.42 -2.96 11.46
CA SER A 73 -9.22 -2.72 10.25
C SER A 73 -8.65 -1.58 9.43
N ILE A 74 -8.40 -0.42 10.05
CA ILE A 74 -7.79 0.75 9.41
C ILE A 74 -6.41 0.39 8.84
N TYR A 75 -5.57 -0.28 9.64
CA TYR A 75 -4.23 -0.68 9.22
C TYR A 75 -4.26 -1.53 7.95
N HIS A 76 -5.14 -2.53 7.88
CA HIS A 76 -5.20 -3.42 6.73
C HIS A 76 -5.82 -2.76 5.50
N PHE A 77 -6.81 -1.86 5.64
CA PHE A 77 -7.29 -1.08 4.51
C PHE A 77 -6.22 -0.12 3.96
N GLU A 78 -5.44 0.52 4.83
CA GLU A 78 -4.29 1.34 4.41
C GLU A 78 -3.26 0.52 3.65
N LYS A 79 -2.92 -0.70 4.14
CA LYS A 79 -2.02 -1.63 3.45
C LYS A 79 -2.58 -2.07 2.09
N ALA A 80 -3.88 -2.34 2.00
CA ALA A 80 -4.52 -2.66 0.72
C ALA A 80 -4.36 -1.53 -0.30
N LEU A 81 -4.58 -0.28 0.15
CA LEU A 81 -4.43 0.90 -0.70
C LEU A 81 -2.98 1.24 -1.04
N GLN A 82 -2.00 0.89 -0.20
CA GLN A 82 -0.58 0.99 -0.56
C GLN A 82 -0.22 0.04 -1.71
N LEU A 83 -0.80 -1.16 -1.72
CA LEU A 83 -0.55 -2.18 -2.75
C LEU A 83 -1.39 -1.92 -4.02
N ASP A 84 -2.64 -1.51 -3.87
CA ASP A 84 -3.56 -1.14 -4.95
C ASP A 84 -4.27 0.19 -4.63
N PRO A 85 -3.68 1.32 -5.00
CA PRO A 85 -4.28 2.65 -4.78
C PRO A 85 -5.60 2.87 -5.53
N GLY A 86 -5.90 2.05 -6.55
CA GLY A 86 -7.13 2.09 -7.33
C GLY A 86 -8.32 1.37 -6.68
N ASN A 87 -8.13 0.69 -5.56
CA ASN A 87 -9.18 -0.08 -4.88
C ASN A 87 -10.19 0.85 -4.19
N GLU A 88 -11.28 1.17 -4.91
CA GLU A 88 -12.34 2.05 -4.38
C GLU A 88 -13.09 1.44 -3.19
N ASP A 89 -13.27 0.11 -3.17
CA ASP A 89 -13.94 -0.57 -2.06
C ASP A 89 -13.12 -0.48 -0.77
N ALA A 90 -11.79 -0.66 -0.86
CA ALA A 90 -10.90 -0.47 0.29
C ALA A 90 -10.93 0.98 0.79
N ARG A 91 -10.97 1.96 -0.12
CA ARG A 91 -11.06 3.39 0.23
C ARG A 91 -12.37 3.73 0.93
N ASN A 92 -13.48 3.23 0.41
CA ASN A 92 -14.79 3.45 1.02
C ASN A 92 -14.87 2.80 2.41
N ASN A 93 -14.42 1.55 2.54
CA ASN A 93 -14.46 0.83 3.81
C ASN A 93 -13.49 1.44 4.84
N LEU A 94 -12.31 1.94 4.41
CA LEU A 94 -11.42 2.72 5.26
C LEU A 94 -12.12 3.96 5.81
N THR A 95 -12.88 4.67 4.97
CA THR A 95 -13.63 5.85 5.42
C THR A 95 -14.63 5.47 6.51
N PHE A 96 -15.37 4.36 6.34
CA PHE A 96 -16.27 3.88 7.39
C PHE A 96 -15.52 3.46 8.65
N ALA A 97 -14.41 2.71 8.54
CA ALA A 97 -13.62 2.30 9.69
C ALA A 97 -13.09 3.51 10.49
N ARG A 98 -12.64 4.56 9.81
CA ARG A 98 -12.18 5.80 10.44
C ARG A 98 -13.29 6.54 11.21
N THR A 99 -14.56 6.45 10.78
CA THR A 99 -15.66 7.07 11.52
C THR A 99 -15.93 6.38 12.86
N MET A 100 -15.41 5.17 13.07
CA MET A 100 -15.51 4.46 14.35
C MET A 100 -14.38 4.82 15.32
N ALA A 101 -13.27 5.40 14.84
CA ALA A 101 -12.19 5.85 15.70
C ALA A 101 -12.60 7.12 16.47
N ILE A 102 -12.19 7.19 17.75
CA ILE A 102 -12.47 8.35 18.63
C ILE A 102 -11.76 9.59 18.07
N ASP A 103 -10.47 9.43 17.71
CA ASP A 103 -9.67 10.47 17.06
C ASP A 103 -9.85 10.38 15.55
N ALA A 104 -11.01 10.76 15.04
CA ALA A 104 -11.22 10.96 13.62
C ALA A 104 -10.41 12.19 13.15
N LEU A 105 -9.06 12.07 13.24
CA LEU A 105 -8.14 13.07 12.72
C LEU A 105 -8.38 13.14 11.21
N GLY A 106 -8.93 14.27 10.77
CA GLY A 106 -9.13 14.51 9.35
C GLY A 106 -7.80 14.23 8.64
N THR A 107 -7.79 13.26 7.74
CA THR A 107 -6.66 13.18 6.81
C THR A 107 -6.69 14.48 6.05
N GLU A 108 -5.73 15.38 6.29
CA GLU A 108 -5.44 16.41 5.31
C GLU A 108 -5.05 15.65 4.04
N GLU A 109 -6.05 15.39 3.18
CA GLU A 109 -5.75 15.22 1.77
C GLU A 109 -4.98 16.47 1.41
N SER A 110 -3.71 16.32 1.08
CA SER A 110 -2.91 17.47 0.66
C SER A 110 -3.65 18.14 -0.51
N GLU A 111 -4.39 19.22 -0.25
CA GLU A 111 -5.14 19.95 -1.27
C GLU A 111 -4.20 20.63 -2.28
N GLY A 112 -2.89 20.50 -2.10
CA GLY A 112 -1.87 21.06 -2.97
C GLY A 112 -1.65 20.26 -4.25
N PHE A 113 -0.67 20.74 -5.04
CA PHE A 113 -0.22 20.09 -6.27
C PHE A 113 0.00 18.57 -6.12
N TRP A 114 0.58 18.12 -5.01
CA TRP A 114 0.87 16.72 -4.73
C TRP A 114 -0.38 15.88 -4.50
N GLY A 115 -1.44 16.42 -3.90
CA GLY A 115 -2.73 15.71 -3.77
C GLY A 115 -3.44 15.57 -5.11
N ILE A 116 -3.42 16.61 -5.96
CA ILE A 116 -3.95 16.53 -7.33
C ILE A 116 -3.15 15.51 -8.15
N PHE A 117 -1.81 15.52 -8.02
CA PHE A 117 -0.92 14.59 -8.70
C PHE A 117 -1.22 13.15 -8.27
N ASP A 118 -1.31 12.88 -6.98
CA ASP A 118 -1.60 11.53 -6.47
C ASP A 118 -2.97 11.04 -6.92
N ARG A 119 -4.02 11.85 -6.82
CA ARG A 119 -5.37 11.53 -7.32
C ARG A 119 -5.38 11.27 -8.82
N SER A 120 -4.66 12.07 -9.62
CA SER A 120 -4.59 11.92 -11.08
C SER A 120 -3.80 10.67 -11.52
N THR A 121 -2.89 10.19 -10.69
CA THR A 121 -2.03 9.04 -10.95
C THR A 121 -2.41 7.80 -10.15
N SER A 122 -3.50 7.85 -9.36
CA SER A 122 -3.96 6.77 -8.47
C SER A 122 -4.43 5.51 -9.21
N ALA A 123 -4.73 5.60 -10.53
CA ALA A 123 -5.15 4.46 -11.34
C ALA A 123 -4.17 3.28 -11.33
N PHE A 124 -2.88 3.54 -11.05
CA PHE A 124 -1.85 2.51 -10.98
C PHE A 124 -0.92 2.76 -9.79
N SER A 125 -0.45 1.66 -9.17
CA SER A 125 0.67 1.68 -8.23
C SER A 125 1.98 2.08 -8.93
N ALA A 126 3.05 2.34 -8.17
CA ALA A 126 4.39 2.59 -8.73
C ALA A 126 4.84 1.45 -9.66
N ALA A 127 4.58 0.18 -9.27
CA ALA A 127 4.84 -0.99 -10.10
C ALA A 127 3.95 -1.01 -11.37
N GLY A 128 2.69 -0.61 -11.27
CA GLY A 128 1.77 -0.48 -12.41
C GLY A 128 2.29 0.51 -13.46
N TRP A 129 2.79 1.67 -13.03
CA TRP A 129 3.41 2.65 -13.92
C TRP A 129 4.69 2.13 -14.59
N ALA A 130 5.47 1.27 -13.91
CA ALA A 130 6.61 0.59 -14.53
C ALA A 130 6.16 -0.36 -15.66
N TRP A 131 5.06 -1.10 -15.48
CA TRP A 131 4.49 -1.92 -16.56
C TRP A 131 4.00 -1.09 -17.74
N VAL A 132 3.33 0.05 -17.49
CA VAL A 132 2.93 0.98 -18.57
C VAL A 132 4.15 1.45 -19.35
N ALA A 133 5.25 1.80 -18.68
CA ALA A 133 6.49 2.20 -19.34
C ALA A 133 7.07 1.08 -20.23
N ILE A 134 7.08 -0.17 -19.74
CA ILE A 134 7.53 -1.34 -20.52
C ILE A 134 6.68 -1.54 -21.78
N ILE A 135 5.35 -1.50 -21.64
CA ILE A 135 4.42 -1.64 -22.77
C ILE A 135 4.64 -0.53 -23.79
N CYS A 136 4.73 0.73 -23.35
CA CYS A 136 5.00 1.87 -24.23
C CYS A 136 6.34 1.72 -24.95
N MET A 137 7.39 1.23 -24.27
CA MET A 137 8.69 0.96 -24.88
C MET A 137 8.60 -0.14 -25.95
N MET A 138 7.85 -1.21 -25.71
CA MET A 138 7.61 -2.27 -26.68
C MET A 138 6.91 -1.74 -27.94
N VAL A 139 5.87 -0.92 -27.76
CA VAL A 139 5.15 -0.28 -28.87
C VAL A 139 6.07 0.70 -29.63
N PHE A 140 6.86 1.50 -28.92
CA PHE A 140 7.89 2.35 -29.54
C PHE A 140 8.82 1.55 -30.46
N ILE A 141 9.35 0.42 -29.98
CA ILE A 141 10.26 -0.44 -30.78
C ILE A 141 9.57 -0.91 -32.06
N VAL A 142 8.30 -1.35 -31.97
CA VAL A 142 7.56 -1.80 -33.17
C VAL A 142 7.39 -0.65 -34.15
N PHE A 143 6.95 0.54 -33.73
CA PHE A 143 6.80 1.71 -34.60
C PHE A 143 8.13 2.14 -35.20
N PHE A 144 9.21 2.11 -34.42
CA PHE A 144 10.54 2.44 -34.87
C PHE A 144 11.07 1.45 -35.95
N LEU A 145 10.85 0.15 -35.75
CA LEU A 145 11.20 -0.87 -36.75
C LEU A 145 10.42 -0.69 -38.06
N VAL A 146 9.11 -0.43 -37.97
CA VAL A 146 8.28 -0.15 -39.15
C VAL A 146 8.77 1.12 -39.85
N TYR A 147 9.12 2.17 -39.12
CA TYR A 147 9.74 3.38 -39.66
C TYR A 147 11.05 3.05 -40.41
N TYR A 148 11.91 2.25 -39.79
CA TYR A 148 13.23 1.93 -40.35
C TYR A 148 13.10 1.12 -41.63
N PHE A 149 12.27 0.09 -41.67
CA PHE A 149 12.14 -0.81 -42.84
C PHE A 149 11.17 -0.33 -43.91
N SER A 150 10.28 0.63 -43.63
CA SER A 150 9.31 1.11 -44.60
C SER A 150 10.00 1.94 -45.69
N ARG A 151 9.55 1.73 -46.96
CA ARG A 151 9.97 2.57 -48.10
C ARG A 151 8.96 3.65 -48.47
N ARG A 152 7.74 3.59 -47.90
CA ARG A 152 6.63 4.52 -48.20
C ARG A 152 6.72 5.77 -47.30
N SER A 153 6.81 6.95 -47.91
CA SER A 153 7.00 8.24 -47.22
C SER A 153 5.88 8.49 -46.19
N MET A 154 4.62 8.16 -46.52
CA MET A 154 3.48 8.37 -45.61
C MET A 154 3.58 7.48 -44.35
N ILE A 155 3.93 6.19 -44.53
CA ILE A 155 4.11 5.25 -43.41
C ILE A 155 5.25 5.72 -42.51
N LYS A 156 6.38 6.14 -43.12
CA LYS A 156 7.52 6.68 -42.34
C LYS A 156 7.12 7.85 -41.46
N ARG A 157 6.38 8.81 -41.98
CA ARG A 157 5.93 9.97 -41.18
C ARG A 157 5.01 9.56 -40.03
N MET A 158 4.04 8.71 -40.32
CA MET A 158 3.08 8.24 -39.30
C MET A 158 3.78 7.44 -38.20
N THR A 159 4.65 6.52 -38.55
CA THR A 159 5.34 5.67 -37.59
C THR A 159 6.43 6.43 -36.83
N PHE A 160 7.07 7.44 -37.41
CA PHE A 160 7.97 8.33 -36.69
C PHE A 160 7.23 9.13 -35.62
N ILE A 161 6.10 9.75 -35.96
CA ILE A 161 5.26 10.49 -34.97
C ILE A 161 4.76 9.55 -33.87
N GLY A 162 4.26 8.37 -34.24
CA GLY A 162 3.84 7.35 -33.28
C GLY A 162 4.97 6.90 -32.35
N SER A 163 6.18 6.64 -32.89
CA SER A 163 7.32 6.27 -32.07
C SER A 163 7.69 7.39 -31.08
N MET A 164 7.72 8.65 -31.53
CA MET A 164 8.02 9.79 -30.69
C MET A 164 7.00 9.96 -29.54
N PHE A 165 5.72 9.71 -29.84
CA PHE A 165 4.65 9.75 -28.85
C PHE A 165 4.85 8.67 -27.77
N PHE A 166 5.10 7.41 -28.16
CA PHE A 166 5.26 6.32 -27.21
C PHE A 166 6.54 6.40 -26.39
N ILE A 167 7.64 6.95 -26.92
CA ILE A 167 8.85 7.16 -26.10
C ILE A 167 8.63 8.23 -25.04
N VAL A 168 7.91 9.32 -25.37
CA VAL A 168 7.56 10.36 -24.41
C VAL A 168 6.66 9.78 -23.30
N LEU A 169 5.64 8.98 -23.68
CA LEU A 169 4.79 8.30 -22.69
C LEU A 169 5.59 7.35 -21.78
N ALA A 170 6.52 6.58 -22.34
CA ALA A 170 7.38 5.69 -21.57
C ALA A 170 8.21 6.47 -20.53
N ILE A 171 8.85 7.55 -20.95
CA ILE A 171 9.65 8.41 -20.05
C ILE A 171 8.76 9.03 -18.97
N SER A 172 7.59 9.57 -19.33
CA SER A 172 6.65 10.12 -18.37
C SER A 172 6.18 9.09 -17.34
N SER A 173 5.87 7.86 -17.78
CA SER A 173 5.47 6.76 -16.90
C SER A 173 6.57 6.37 -15.91
N VAL A 174 7.83 6.36 -16.34
CA VAL A 174 8.99 6.12 -15.45
C VAL A 174 9.09 7.22 -14.40
N ILE A 175 8.98 8.48 -14.79
CA ILE A 175 9.04 9.62 -13.87
C ILE A 175 7.91 9.54 -12.84
N ILE A 176 6.67 9.27 -13.28
CA ILE A 176 5.52 9.13 -12.37
C ILE A 176 5.75 7.97 -11.39
N GLY A 177 6.25 6.82 -11.88
CA GLY A 177 6.54 5.67 -11.04
C GLY A 177 7.58 5.97 -9.95
N PHE A 178 8.64 6.71 -10.30
CA PHE A 178 9.66 7.16 -9.34
C PHE A 178 9.09 8.14 -8.31
N LEU A 179 8.36 9.16 -8.74
CA LEU A 179 7.75 10.13 -7.83
C LEU A 179 6.77 9.48 -6.85
N LYS A 180 5.96 8.52 -7.33
CA LYS A 180 5.07 7.75 -6.45
C LYS A 180 5.83 6.90 -5.43
N LYS A 181 6.90 6.24 -5.85
CA LYS A 181 7.72 5.44 -4.95
C LYS A 181 8.36 6.30 -3.86
N ASP A 182 8.86 7.48 -4.23
CA ASP A 182 9.51 8.44 -3.32
C ASP A 182 8.49 8.95 -2.29
N LEU A 183 7.31 9.37 -2.75
CA LEU A 183 6.21 9.79 -1.88
C LEU A 183 5.74 8.67 -0.91
N GLN A 184 5.74 7.42 -1.36
CA GLN A 184 5.42 6.28 -0.50
C GLN A 184 6.52 5.98 0.54
N GLN A 185 7.80 6.16 0.19
CA GLN A 185 8.92 5.95 1.10
C GLN A 185 9.08 7.07 2.12
N GLU A 186 8.73 8.31 1.77
CA GLU A 186 8.74 9.46 2.70
C GLU A 186 7.55 9.44 3.67
N SER A 187 6.50 8.68 3.38
CA SER A 187 5.33 8.58 4.25
C SER A 187 5.57 7.56 5.37
N ASN A 188 6.36 7.93 6.38
CA ASN A 188 6.50 7.20 7.63
C ASN A 188 5.21 7.32 8.47
N PHE A 189 4.12 6.76 7.97
CA PHE A 189 2.87 6.74 8.72
C PHE A 189 2.76 5.48 9.59
N ALA A 190 2.02 5.62 10.68
CA ALA A 190 1.68 4.52 11.55
C ALA A 190 0.22 4.64 12.03
N ILE A 191 -0.34 3.53 12.47
CA ILE A 191 -1.66 3.48 13.12
C ILE A 191 -1.45 3.16 14.59
N ILE A 192 -2.12 3.90 15.47
CA ILE A 192 -2.14 3.64 16.92
C ILE A 192 -2.95 2.37 17.17
N PHE A 193 -2.38 1.42 17.91
CA PHE A 193 -3.00 0.14 18.24
C PHE A 193 -3.43 0.03 19.70
N SER A 194 -2.84 0.81 20.61
CA SER A 194 -3.28 0.88 22.01
C SER A 194 -4.61 1.59 22.09
N GLU A 195 -5.53 1.11 22.97
CA GLU A 195 -6.86 1.70 23.18
C GLU A 195 -6.76 3.18 23.50
N GLU A 196 -5.77 3.54 24.33
CA GLU A 196 -5.46 4.90 24.75
C GLU A 196 -3.95 5.02 24.99
N VAL A 197 -3.32 6.09 24.53
CA VAL A 197 -1.91 6.36 24.70
C VAL A 197 -1.65 7.83 25.01
N GLU A 198 -0.89 8.08 26.09
CA GLU A 198 -0.39 9.40 26.44
C GLU A 198 0.81 9.76 25.57
N VAL A 199 0.67 10.75 24.70
CA VAL A 199 1.78 11.33 23.96
C VAL A 199 2.50 12.34 24.85
N LYS A 200 3.83 12.19 24.98
CA LYS A 200 4.67 12.98 25.88
C LYS A 200 5.36 14.14 25.14
N SER A 201 5.71 15.20 25.88
CA SER A 201 6.47 16.33 25.33
C SER A 201 7.93 16.02 25.01
N GLU A 202 8.50 14.97 25.63
CA GLU A 202 9.87 14.53 25.46
C GLU A 202 9.94 12.99 25.50
N PRO A 203 10.98 12.32 24.93
CA PRO A 203 11.12 10.86 24.92
C PRO A 203 11.49 10.32 26.31
N SER A 204 10.62 10.48 27.28
CA SER A 204 10.82 10.07 28.66
C SER A 204 9.48 9.76 29.35
N VAL A 205 9.47 8.68 30.13
CA VAL A 205 8.30 8.30 30.95
C VAL A 205 7.92 9.39 31.95
N ARG A 206 8.89 10.22 32.37
CA ARG A 206 8.68 11.31 33.35
C ARG A 206 8.27 12.63 32.71
N ALA A 207 8.26 12.72 31.41
CA ALA A 207 7.84 13.92 30.68
C ALA A 207 6.35 14.20 30.88
N GLY A 208 6.00 15.47 30.76
CA GLY A 208 4.60 15.88 30.79
C GLY A 208 3.82 15.32 29.59
N GLU A 209 2.54 15.08 29.81
CA GLU A 209 1.60 14.75 28.74
C GLU A 209 1.43 15.97 27.81
N ALA A 210 1.55 15.74 26.52
CA ALA A 210 1.28 16.73 25.48
C ALA A 210 -0.18 16.64 25.01
N PHE A 211 -0.65 15.43 24.72
CA PHE A 211 -2.02 15.10 24.35
C PHE A 211 -2.26 13.60 24.46
N LEU A 212 -3.53 13.22 24.34
CA LEU A 212 -4.00 11.82 24.37
C LEU A 212 -4.38 11.38 22.97
N LEU A 213 -4.09 10.12 22.61
CA LEU A 213 -4.55 9.48 21.38
C LEU A 213 -5.19 8.14 21.67
N HIS A 214 -6.10 7.75 20.77
CA HIS A 214 -6.80 6.48 20.86
C HIS A 214 -6.50 5.60 19.63
N GLU A 215 -6.91 4.33 19.72
CA GLU A 215 -6.73 3.37 18.65
C GLU A 215 -7.32 3.84 17.31
N GLY A 216 -6.64 3.48 16.21
CA GLY A 216 -7.07 3.82 14.86
C GLY A 216 -6.60 5.20 14.37
N ALA A 217 -6.02 6.05 15.24
CA ALA A 217 -5.44 7.30 14.82
C ALA A 217 -4.24 7.06 13.88
N LYS A 218 -4.22 7.75 12.73
CA LYS A 218 -3.10 7.73 11.79
C LYS A 218 -2.17 8.89 12.08
N VAL A 219 -0.91 8.58 12.32
CA VAL A 219 0.12 9.55 12.68
C VAL A 219 1.30 9.45 11.74
N LYS A 220 2.05 10.55 11.56
CA LYS A 220 3.30 10.58 10.81
C LYS A 220 4.46 10.48 11.80
N ILE A 221 5.39 9.55 11.57
CA ILE A 221 6.62 9.43 12.36
C ILE A 221 7.67 10.40 11.79
N THR A 222 8.18 11.31 12.63
CA THR A 222 9.17 12.32 12.26
C THR A 222 10.57 11.97 12.73
N GLU A 223 10.69 11.36 13.91
CA GLU A 223 11.99 10.98 14.48
C GLU A 223 11.89 9.65 15.26
N ASN A 224 13.04 8.97 15.40
CA ASN A 224 13.15 7.75 16.21
C ASN A 224 14.26 7.94 17.25
N PHE A 225 13.94 7.66 18.52
CA PHE A 225 14.90 7.72 19.61
C PHE A 225 14.73 6.53 20.56
N GLN A 226 15.61 5.53 20.46
CA GLN A 226 15.53 4.26 21.22
C GLN A 226 14.19 3.55 21.03
N GLU A 227 13.40 3.41 22.09
CA GLU A 227 12.05 2.80 22.07
C GLU A 227 10.95 3.84 21.85
N TRP A 228 11.30 5.12 21.66
CA TRP A 228 10.40 6.23 21.44
C TRP A 228 10.38 6.66 19.98
N VAL A 229 9.22 7.09 19.56
CA VAL A 229 9.02 7.71 18.25
C VAL A 229 8.36 9.07 18.42
N GLU A 230 8.88 10.07 17.72
CA GLU A 230 8.19 11.34 17.59
C GLU A 230 7.13 11.22 16.50
N ILE A 231 5.94 11.68 16.83
CA ILE A 231 4.81 11.67 15.91
C ILE A 231 4.33 13.09 15.64
N GLU A 232 3.80 13.29 14.44
CA GLU A 232 3.15 14.52 14.00
C GLU A 232 1.71 14.20 13.58
N LEU A 233 0.77 14.99 14.10
CA LEU A 233 -0.64 14.94 13.74
C LEU A 233 -0.93 15.85 12.54
N PRO A 234 -2.06 15.65 11.80
CA PRO A 234 -2.45 16.53 10.71
C PRO A 234 -2.58 18.02 11.08
N ASN A 235 -2.90 18.33 12.34
CA ASN A 235 -2.98 19.69 12.84
C ASN A 235 -1.62 20.31 13.20
N GLY A 236 -0.51 19.59 12.95
CA GLY A 236 0.85 20.02 13.26
C GLY A 236 1.29 19.81 14.71
N SER A 237 0.46 19.22 15.58
CA SER A 237 0.88 18.86 16.94
C SER A 237 1.90 17.74 16.90
N GLN A 238 2.98 17.85 17.69
CA GLN A 238 4.06 16.88 17.77
C GLN A 238 4.21 16.39 19.21
N GLY A 239 4.73 15.16 19.35
CA GLY A 239 5.08 14.60 20.65
C GLY A 239 5.61 13.18 20.53
N TRP A 240 6.01 12.60 21.65
CA TRP A 240 6.72 11.33 21.76
C TRP A 240 5.83 10.24 22.36
N MET A 241 5.89 9.05 21.78
CA MET A 241 5.22 7.87 22.30
C MET A 241 6.09 6.63 22.16
N GLN A 242 5.72 5.52 22.80
CA GLN A 242 6.46 4.27 22.64
C GLN A 242 6.11 3.59 21.31
N GLU A 243 7.14 3.02 20.65
CA GLU A 243 6.95 2.35 19.35
C GLU A 243 6.01 1.13 19.45
N ASN A 244 5.93 0.48 20.62
CA ASN A 244 5.06 -0.67 20.83
C ASN A 244 3.55 -0.36 20.76
N ASP A 245 3.16 0.91 20.90
CA ASP A 245 1.76 1.36 20.89
C ASP A 245 1.23 1.61 19.48
N LEU A 246 2.10 1.51 18.46
CA LEU A 246 1.74 1.74 17.07
C LEU A 246 2.24 0.64 16.13
N LYS A 247 1.69 0.62 14.92
CA LYS A 247 2.15 -0.26 13.83
C LYS A 247 2.42 0.57 12.59
N ARG A 248 3.65 0.47 12.06
CA ARG A 248 4.07 1.20 10.84
C ARG A 248 3.35 0.67 9.59
N LEU A 249 2.96 1.58 8.75
CA LEU A 249 2.33 1.31 7.46
C LEU A 249 3.34 0.97 6.36
#